data_a1cec19d001e96707233e3f0c5ababb7
#
_entry.id   a1cec19d001e96707233e3f0c5ababb7
#
_cell.length_a   1.000
_cell.length_b   1.000
_cell.length_c   1.000
_cell.angle_alpha   90.00
_cell.angle_beta   90.00
_cell.angle_gamma   90.00
#
_symmetry.space_group_name_H-M   'P 1'
#
loop_
_entity.id
_entity.type
_entity.pdbx_description
1 polymer ?
#
loop_
_entity_poly.entity_id
_entity_poly.type
_entity_poly.pdbx_seq_one_letter_code
_entity_poly.pdbx_strand_id
1 'polypeptide(L)'
;RSGSGNHKTGLSGRGDEHMGEFREYRFGDSLERISMTESLKNAQINHGIGNFHLSEEDLVVEDTQFKAQMSTVLMIDISHSMILYGEDRITPAKKVAMALAELITTRYPKDTLEILVFGNDAWPIPIKDLPYLKVGPYHTNTVAGLQLAMDMLRRKRNTNKQIFMITDGKPSCIRLADGTY
;
A
#
# COMPACT_ATOMS: atom_id res chain seq x y z
N ARG A 1 19.89 10.30 -32.91
CA ARG A 1 20.39 9.33 -31.93
C ARG A 1 19.39 9.27 -30.80
N SER A 2 18.36 8.53 -31.03
CA SER A 2 17.41 8.19 -29.99
C SER A 2 18.08 7.09 -29.15
N GLY A 3 18.63 7.47 -28.04
CA GLY A 3 18.89 6.52 -26.99
C GLY A 3 17.53 6.05 -26.51
N SER A 4 17.12 4.85 -26.90
CA SER A 4 16.06 4.17 -26.22
C SER A 4 16.61 3.73 -24.87
N GLY A 5 16.81 4.71 -24.01
CA GLY A 5 16.93 4.42 -22.62
C GLY A 5 15.60 3.82 -22.22
N ASN A 6 15.62 2.58 -21.82
CA ASN A 6 14.53 1.97 -21.09
C ASN A 6 14.46 2.69 -19.74
N HIS A 7 14.12 3.96 -19.82
CA HIS A 7 13.85 4.77 -18.65
C HIS A 7 12.52 4.29 -18.12
N LYS A 8 12.61 3.26 -17.33
CA LYS A 8 11.61 3.08 -16.29
C LYS A 8 11.70 4.33 -15.44
N THR A 9 11.08 5.38 -15.93
CA THR A 9 10.95 6.59 -15.17
C THR A 9 10.24 6.22 -13.89
N GLY A 10 10.80 6.64 -12.79
CA GLY A 10 10.23 6.46 -11.47
C GLY A 10 8.94 7.24 -11.26
N LEU A 11 8.03 7.13 -12.21
CA LEU A 11 6.66 7.60 -12.11
C LEU A 11 5.78 6.63 -11.32
N SER A 12 6.38 5.60 -10.73
CA SER A 12 5.71 4.65 -9.87
C SER A 12 5.15 5.25 -8.58
N GLY A 13 5.40 6.51 -8.33
CA GLY A 13 4.92 7.18 -7.11
C GLY A 13 3.53 7.79 -7.18
N ARG A 14 2.89 7.82 -8.31
CA ARG A 14 1.61 8.52 -8.47
C ARG A 14 0.43 7.58 -8.53
N GLY A 15 0.29 6.67 -7.58
CA GLY A 15 -0.98 5.99 -7.37
C GLY A 15 -1.74 5.53 -8.61
N ASP A 16 -1.04 5.46 -9.74
CA ASP A 16 -1.62 5.06 -11.00
C ASP A 16 -1.75 3.54 -10.95
N GLU A 17 -2.97 3.10 -10.79
CA GLU A 17 -3.36 1.71 -10.70
C GLU A 17 -2.95 0.88 -11.93
N HIS A 18 -2.37 1.52 -12.94
CA HIS A 18 -2.10 0.95 -14.26
C HIS A 18 -0.61 0.78 -14.60
N MET A 19 0.31 1.08 -13.70
CA MET A 19 1.73 0.88 -13.96
C MET A 19 2.16 -0.51 -13.57
N GLY A 20 1.84 -1.50 -14.41
CA GLY A 20 2.44 -2.82 -14.34
C GLY A 20 3.92 -2.76 -14.73
N GLU A 21 4.76 -3.51 -14.04
CA GLU A 21 6.12 -3.77 -14.48
C GLU A 21 6.11 -4.89 -15.51
N PHE A 22 6.98 -4.77 -16.52
CA PHE A 22 7.19 -5.82 -17.51
C PHE A 22 8.34 -6.73 -17.07
N ARG A 23 8.16 -8.02 -17.21
CA ARG A 23 9.18 -9.04 -16.96
C ARG A 23 9.12 -10.14 -17.99
N GLU A 24 10.16 -10.94 -18.06
CA GLU A 24 10.18 -12.11 -18.91
C GLU A 24 9.10 -13.12 -18.54
N TYR A 25 8.50 -13.73 -19.55
CA TYR A 25 7.55 -14.82 -19.37
C TYR A 25 8.23 -16.01 -18.68
N ARG A 26 7.51 -16.60 -17.74
CA ARG A 26 7.90 -17.84 -17.06
C ARG A 26 6.80 -18.86 -17.22
N PHE A 27 7.18 -20.11 -17.34
CA PHE A 27 6.22 -21.20 -17.40
C PHE A 27 5.23 -21.11 -16.22
N GLY A 28 3.94 -21.16 -16.53
CA GLY A 28 2.87 -20.99 -15.56
C GLY A 28 2.26 -19.60 -15.50
N ASP A 29 2.87 -18.60 -16.15
CA ASP A 29 2.25 -17.28 -16.28
C ASP A 29 1.01 -17.34 -17.16
N SER A 30 0.01 -16.54 -16.81
CA SER A 30 -1.21 -16.43 -17.60
C SER A 30 -0.93 -15.81 -18.97
N LEU A 31 -1.43 -16.43 -20.02
CA LEU A 31 -1.30 -15.92 -21.39
C LEU A 31 -1.98 -14.55 -21.56
N GLU A 32 -2.99 -14.25 -20.77
CA GLU A 32 -3.69 -12.97 -20.79
C GLU A 32 -2.81 -11.80 -20.37
N ARG A 33 -1.74 -12.08 -19.63
CA ARG A 33 -0.79 -11.07 -19.16
C ARG A 33 0.30 -10.75 -20.18
N ILE A 34 0.39 -11.49 -21.28
CA ILE A 34 1.42 -11.26 -22.29
C ILE A 34 1.19 -9.91 -22.93
N SER A 35 2.21 -9.06 -22.87
CA SER A 35 2.26 -7.81 -23.62
C SER A 35 2.78 -8.09 -25.03
N MET A 36 1.91 -8.07 -26.01
CA MET A 36 2.32 -8.30 -27.41
C MET A 36 3.27 -7.22 -27.91
N THR A 37 3.05 -5.97 -27.51
CA THR A 37 3.92 -4.86 -27.91
C THR A 37 5.36 -5.06 -27.41
N GLU A 38 5.55 -5.35 -26.14
CA GLU A 38 6.89 -5.57 -25.56
C GLU A 38 7.51 -6.87 -26.07
N SER A 39 6.72 -7.91 -26.26
CA SER A 39 7.19 -9.18 -26.81
C SER A 39 7.69 -9.04 -28.26
N LEU A 40 6.95 -8.31 -29.08
CA LEU A 40 7.36 -8.03 -30.47
C LEU A 40 8.62 -7.17 -30.51
N LYS A 41 8.78 -6.21 -29.64
CA LYS A 41 10.03 -5.43 -29.53
C LYS A 41 11.22 -6.33 -29.20
N ASN A 42 11.06 -7.25 -28.26
CA ASN A 42 12.11 -8.22 -27.93
C ASN A 42 12.46 -9.13 -29.12
N ALA A 43 11.46 -9.62 -29.83
CA ALA A 43 11.67 -10.45 -31.00
C ALA A 43 12.45 -9.71 -32.08
N GLN A 44 12.17 -8.44 -32.32
CA GLN A 44 12.91 -7.59 -33.25
C GLN A 44 14.37 -7.39 -32.82
N ILE A 45 14.59 -7.20 -31.52
CA ILE A 45 15.94 -7.05 -30.96
C ILE A 45 16.73 -8.35 -31.09
N ASN A 46 16.11 -9.49 -30.78
CA ASN A 46 16.79 -10.78 -30.73
C ASN A 46 17.02 -11.41 -32.10
N HIS A 47 16.12 -11.21 -33.05
CA HIS A 47 16.14 -11.92 -34.35
C HIS A 47 16.30 -11.01 -35.55
N GLY A 48 16.15 -9.70 -35.39
CA GLY A 48 16.24 -8.75 -36.52
C GLY A 48 14.99 -8.74 -37.41
N ILE A 49 14.95 -7.80 -38.33
CA ILE A 49 13.80 -7.61 -39.24
C ILE A 49 13.72 -8.68 -40.32
N GLY A 50 14.87 -9.10 -40.83
CA GLY A 50 14.96 -10.06 -41.96
C GLY A 50 14.64 -11.51 -41.60
N ASN A 51 14.69 -11.86 -40.33
CA ASN A 51 14.41 -13.21 -39.82
C ASN A 51 13.47 -13.16 -38.62
N PHE A 52 12.46 -12.32 -38.72
CA PHE A 52 11.52 -12.09 -37.65
C PHE A 52 10.73 -13.35 -37.31
N HIS A 53 10.80 -13.77 -36.05
CA HIS A 53 9.96 -14.79 -35.49
C HIS A 53 9.80 -14.51 -33.99
N LEU A 54 8.74 -15.05 -33.38
CA LEU A 54 8.45 -14.92 -31.97
C LEU A 54 8.74 -16.24 -31.27
N SER A 55 9.69 -16.25 -30.36
CA SER A 55 10.01 -17.39 -29.51
C SER A 55 9.54 -17.14 -28.06
N GLU A 56 9.49 -18.19 -27.26
CA GLU A 56 9.12 -18.10 -25.86
C GLU A 56 10.04 -17.11 -25.08
N GLU A 57 11.31 -17.07 -25.43
CA GLU A 57 12.30 -16.17 -24.83
C GLU A 57 11.99 -14.68 -25.06
N ASP A 58 11.23 -14.37 -26.12
CA ASP A 58 10.85 -13.01 -26.45
C ASP A 58 9.63 -12.53 -25.67
N LEU A 59 8.88 -13.45 -25.09
CA LEU A 59 7.64 -13.14 -24.43
C LEU A 59 7.85 -12.32 -23.17
N VAL A 60 7.08 -11.26 -23.06
CA VAL A 60 7.06 -10.34 -21.93
C VAL A 60 5.67 -10.31 -21.34
N VAL A 61 5.58 -10.45 -20.04
CA VAL A 61 4.34 -10.33 -19.32
C VAL A 61 4.29 -9.03 -18.54
N GLU A 62 3.10 -8.45 -18.46
CA GLU A 62 2.83 -7.36 -17.56
C GLU A 62 2.47 -7.93 -16.19
N ASP A 63 3.28 -7.63 -15.19
CA ASP A 63 3.08 -8.13 -13.85
C ASP A 63 2.37 -7.07 -13.01
N THR A 64 1.05 -7.19 -12.91
CA THR A 64 0.22 -6.32 -12.09
C THR A 64 0.41 -6.54 -10.58
N GLN A 65 1.12 -7.60 -10.18
CA GLN A 65 1.44 -7.85 -8.76
C GLN A 65 2.54 -6.92 -8.23
N PHE A 66 3.26 -6.24 -9.12
CA PHE A 66 4.23 -5.21 -8.76
C PHE A 66 3.63 -3.80 -8.78
N LYS A 67 2.33 -3.66 -8.50
CA LYS A 67 1.80 -2.37 -8.12
C LYS A 67 2.67 -1.81 -7.02
N ALA A 68 2.99 -0.52 -7.10
CA ALA A 68 3.79 0.15 -6.10
C ALA A 68 3.28 -0.22 -4.70
N GLN A 69 4.17 -0.72 -3.87
CA GLN A 69 3.84 -1.14 -2.51
C GLN A 69 3.32 0.06 -1.73
N MET A 70 2.23 -0.15 -1.01
CA MET A 70 1.66 0.84 -0.11
C MET A 70 2.11 0.56 1.31
N SER A 71 2.59 1.57 2.01
CA SER A 71 2.78 1.52 3.45
C SER A 71 1.63 2.24 4.13
N THR A 72 0.93 1.53 4.98
CA THR A 72 -0.25 2.03 5.69
C THR A 72 0.00 2.06 7.18
N VAL A 73 -0.35 3.17 7.81
CA VAL A 73 -0.49 3.26 9.26
C VAL A 73 -1.96 3.42 9.60
N LEU A 74 -2.43 2.59 10.50
CA LEU A 74 -3.77 2.64 11.05
C LEU A 74 -3.70 3.26 12.44
N MET A 75 -4.33 4.42 12.60
CA MET A 75 -4.42 5.15 13.87
C MET A 75 -5.79 4.96 14.48
N ILE A 76 -5.86 4.52 15.71
CA ILE A 76 -7.12 4.26 16.41
C ILE A 76 -7.20 5.11 17.65
N ASP A 77 -8.25 5.91 17.73
CA ASP A 77 -8.59 6.72 18.90
C ASP A 77 -9.09 5.81 20.03
N ILE A 78 -8.39 5.84 21.16
CA ILE A 78 -8.81 5.16 22.40
C ILE A 78 -9.07 6.14 23.54
N SER A 79 -9.30 7.40 23.22
CA SER A 79 -9.62 8.43 24.20
C SER A 79 -11.03 8.24 24.79
N HIS A 80 -11.28 8.93 25.88
CA HIS A 80 -12.58 8.87 26.56
C HIS A 80 -13.75 9.29 25.67
N SER A 81 -13.51 10.13 24.66
CA SER A 81 -14.53 10.55 23.69
C SER A 81 -15.17 9.38 22.93
N MET A 82 -14.48 8.23 22.87
CA MET A 82 -15.00 7.02 22.23
C MET A 82 -16.13 6.31 22.99
N ILE A 83 -16.42 6.74 24.21
CA ILE A 83 -17.51 6.22 25.06
C ILE A 83 -18.39 7.32 25.67
N LEU A 84 -18.23 8.57 25.22
CA LEU A 84 -19.01 9.69 25.77
C LEU A 84 -20.50 9.57 25.45
N TYR A 85 -21.34 10.06 26.35
CA TYR A 85 -22.80 10.11 26.21
C TYR A 85 -23.46 8.73 26.05
N GLY A 86 -22.86 7.68 26.60
CA GLY A 86 -23.40 6.33 26.53
C GLY A 86 -23.31 5.66 25.16
N GLU A 87 -22.67 6.29 24.21
CA GLU A 87 -22.40 5.71 22.90
C GLU A 87 -21.10 4.91 22.93
N ASP A 88 -21.19 3.64 22.55
CA ASP A 88 -20.02 2.81 22.33
C ASP A 88 -19.48 3.02 20.91
N ARG A 89 -18.43 3.81 20.78
CA ARG A 89 -17.75 4.06 19.50
C ARG A 89 -16.56 3.15 19.27
N ILE A 90 -16.05 2.53 20.35
CA ILE A 90 -14.86 1.67 20.24
C ILE A 90 -15.17 0.33 19.56
N THR A 91 -16.35 -0.25 19.79
CA THR A 91 -16.71 -1.52 19.14
C THR A 91 -16.80 -1.39 17.63
N PRO A 92 -17.50 -0.40 17.06
CA PRO A 92 -17.46 -0.16 15.62
C PRO A 92 -16.05 0.13 15.10
N ALA A 93 -15.25 0.91 15.83
CA ALA A 93 -13.88 1.22 15.47
C ALA A 93 -13.01 -0.04 15.37
N LYS A 94 -13.14 -0.95 16.32
CA LYS A 94 -12.45 -2.25 16.27
C LYS A 94 -12.83 -3.06 15.04
N LYS A 95 -14.11 -3.13 14.72
CA LYS A 95 -14.61 -3.87 13.56
C LYS A 95 -14.03 -3.32 12.25
N VAL A 96 -14.01 -2.00 12.11
CA VAL A 96 -13.40 -1.34 10.94
C VAL A 96 -11.91 -1.62 10.88
N ALA A 97 -11.21 -1.48 12.00
CA ALA A 97 -9.77 -1.73 12.08
C ALA A 97 -9.41 -3.18 11.73
N MET A 98 -10.15 -4.14 12.25
CA MET A 98 -9.94 -5.56 11.96
C MET A 98 -10.24 -5.89 10.50
N ALA A 99 -11.29 -5.31 9.92
CA ALA A 99 -11.62 -5.49 8.52
C ALA A 99 -10.54 -4.91 7.60
N LEU A 100 -10.03 -3.72 7.89
CA LEU A 100 -8.93 -3.10 7.15
C LEU A 100 -7.64 -3.91 7.27
N ALA A 101 -7.31 -4.37 8.47
CA ALA A 101 -6.13 -5.20 8.69
C ALA A 101 -6.22 -6.51 7.90
N GLU A 102 -7.35 -7.19 7.93
CA GLU A 102 -7.57 -8.40 7.15
C GLU A 102 -7.48 -8.14 5.65
N LEU A 103 -8.11 -7.09 5.16
CA LEU A 103 -8.08 -6.72 3.74
C LEU A 103 -6.64 -6.48 3.26
N ILE A 104 -5.87 -5.68 4.00
CA ILE A 104 -4.51 -5.33 3.61
C ILE A 104 -3.60 -6.56 3.66
N THR A 105 -3.66 -7.33 4.72
CA THR A 105 -2.77 -8.49 4.89
C THR A 105 -3.07 -9.64 3.96
N THR A 106 -4.32 -9.81 3.53
CA THR A 106 -4.74 -10.92 2.65
C THR A 106 -4.73 -10.55 1.17
N ARG A 107 -5.19 -9.34 0.81
CA ARG A 107 -5.31 -8.90 -0.58
C ARG A 107 -4.05 -8.23 -1.12
N TYR A 108 -3.26 -7.63 -0.24
CA TYR A 108 -2.08 -6.86 -0.60
C TYR A 108 -0.88 -7.31 0.22
N PRO A 109 -0.39 -8.56 0.00
CA PRO A 109 0.63 -9.17 0.86
C PRO A 109 1.99 -8.46 0.82
N LYS A 110 2.23 -7.63 -0.21
CA LYS A 110 3.45 -6.82 -0.32
C LYS A 110 3.35 -5.47 0.37
N ASP A 111 2.14 -5.04 0.71
CA ASP A 111 1.92 -3.82 1.47
C ASP A 111 2.32 -4.02 2.93
N THR A 112 2.73 -2.95 3.57
CA THR A 112 3.02 -2.96 5.00
C THR A 112 1.89 -2.30 5.77
N LEU A 113 1.57 -2.84 6.92
CA LEU A 113 0.59 -2.29 7.83
C LEU A 113 1.20 -2.16 9.22
N GLU A 114 1.20 -0.94 9.73
CA GLU A 114 1.53 -0.62 11.11
C GLU A 114 0.28 -0.09 11.80
N ILE A 115 0.10 -0.43 13.07
CA ILE A 115 -1.05 0.01 13.85
C ILE A 115 -0.56 0.75 15.08
N LEU A 116 -1.19 1.86 15.34
CA LEU A 116 -0.99 2.64 16.56
C LEU A 116 -2.31 3.03 17.18
N VAL A 117 -2.28 3.27 18.46
CA VAL A 117 -3.38 3.85 19.21
C VAL A 117 -2.96 5.19 19.78
N PHE A 118 -3.91 6.08 19.97
CA PHE A 118 -3.63 7.38 20.57
C PHE A 118 -4.72 7.78 21.57
N GLY A 119 -4.26 8.41 22.63
CA GLY A 119 -5.05 8.97 23.70
C GLY A 119 -4.31 10.22 24.20
N ASN A 120 -3.80 10.22 25.43
CA ASN A 120 -2.91 11.29 25.91
C ASN A 120 -1.59 11.32 25.13
N ASP A 121 -1.14 10.16 24.70
CA ASP A 121 0.05 9.92 23.91
C ASP A 121 -0.28 8.94 22.81
N ALA A 122 0.70 8.45 22.08
CA ALA A 122 0.53 7.45 21.02
C ALA A 122 1.57 6.33 21.17
N TRP A 123 1.16 5.10 20.91
CA TRP A 123 2.05 3.95 20.94
C TRP A 123 1.62 2.89 19.93
N PRO A 124 2.59 2.14 19.38
CA PRO A 124 2.28 1.07 18.44
C PRO A 124 1.68 -0.15 19.15
N ILE A 125 0.84 -0.87 18.43
CA ILE A 125 0.31 -2.15 18.88
C ILE A 125 0.43 -3.19 17.77
N PRO A 126 0.58 -4.49 18.11
CA PRO A 126 0.48 -5.55 17.12
C PRO A 126 -0.97 -5.80 16.69
N ILE A 127 -1.15 -6.33 15.47
CA ILE A 127 -2.48 -6.64 14.92
C ILE A 127 -3.29 -7.55 15.85
N LYS A 128 -2.64 -8.50 16.48
CA LYS A 128 -3.28 -9.46 17.41
C LYS A 128 -3.97 -8.80 18.61
N ASP A 129 -3.58 -7.58 18.96
CA ASP A 129 -4.15 -6.85 20.09
C ASP A 129 -5.42 -6.06 19.72
N LEU A 130 -5.76 -5.94 18.44
CA LEU A 130 -6.94 -5.21 17.98
C LEU A 130 -8.24 -5.65 18.67
N PRO A 131 -8.54 -6.95 18.83
CA PRO A 131 -9.78 -7.36 19.48
C PRO A 131 -9.88 -6.97 20.96
N TYR A 132 -8.74 -6.70 21.59
CA TYR A 132 -8.63 -6.43 23.02
C TYR A 132 -8.48 -4.95 23.37
N LEU A 133 -8.62 -4.07 22.40
CA LEU A 133 -8.53 -2.62 22.64
C LEU A 133 -9.58 -2.16 23.62
N LYS A 134 -9.16 -1.32 24.55
CA LYS A 134 -10.03 -0.68 25.54
C LYS A 134 -9.83 0.82 25.50
N VAL A 135 -10.92 1.55 25.66
CA VAL A 135 -10.88 2.98 25.89
C VAL A 135 -10.30 3.26 27.26
N GLY A 136 -9.38 4.19 27.34
CA GLY A 136 -8.82 4.67 28.60
C GLY A 136 -9.35 6.06 28.98
N PRO A 137 -9.04 6.52 30.20
CA PRO A 137 -9.40 7.86 30.67
C PRO A 137 -8.46 8.90 30.05
N TYR A 138 -8.33 8.90 28.73
CA TYR A 138 -7.38 9.71 28.00
C TYR A 138 -8.06 10.88 27.31
N HIS A 139 -7.32 11.97 27.18
CA HIS A 139 -7.65 13.03 26.23
C HIS A 139 -7.34 12.57 24.80
N THR A 140 -7.81 13.33 23.83
CA THR A 140 -7.53 13.03 22.42
C THR A 140 -6.34 13.85 21.96
N ASN A 141 -5.17 13.22 21.87
CA ASN A 141 -3.95 13.84 21.34
C ASN A 141 -3.67 13.33 19.93
N THR A 142 -4.38 13.88 18.95
CA THR A 142 -4.23 13.53 17.54
C THR A 142 -2.84 13.89 17.02
N VAL A 143 -2.24 14.95 17.53
CA VAL A 143 -0.88 15.38 17.11
C VAL A 143 0.14 14.31 17.46
N ALA A 144 0.10 13.76 18.66
CA ALA A 144 1.00 12.67 19.05
C ALA A 144 0.82 11.44 18.14
N GLY A 145 -0.42 11.11 17.82
CA GLY A 145 -0.72 10.01 16.89
C GLY A 145 -0.16 10.25 15.50
N LEU A 146 -0.36 11.42 14.95
CA LEU A 146 0.16 11.78 13.62
C LEU A 146 1.69 11.83 13.60
N GLN A 147 2.32 12.34 14.64
CA GLN A 147 3.79 12.35 14.74
C GLN A 147 4.35 10.92 14.73
N LEU A 148 3.77 10.03 15.51
CA LEU A 148 4.19 8.62 15.52
C LEU A 148 3.95 7.95 14.17
N ALA A 149 2.80 8.19 13.54
CA ALA A 149 2.50 7.65 12.21
C ALA A 149 3.51 8.11 11.16
N MET A 150 3.84 9.40 11.17
CA MET A 150 4.85 9.96 10.26
C MET A 150 6.23 9.36 10.50
N ASP A 151 6.63 9.18 11.76
CA ASP A 151 7.91 8.55 12.10
C ASP A 151 7.97 7.10 11.61
N MET A 152 6.89 6.35 11.76
CA MET A 152 6.79 4.99 11.24
C MET A 152 6.92 4.96 9.72
N LEU A 153 6.25 5.87 9.02
CA LEU A 153 6.26 5.92 7.55
C LEU A 153 7.61 6.38 6.99
N ARG A 154 8.32 7.26 7.67
CA ARG A 154 9.66 7.69 7.25
C ARG A 154 10.66 6.54 7.18
N ARG A 155 10.46 5.50 7.97
CA ARG A 155 11.31 4.30 7.95
C ARG A 155 11.03 3.37 6.77
N LYS A 156 9.93 3.58 6.06
CA LYS A 156 9.57 2.79 4.89
C LYS A 156 10.21 3.37 3.64
N ARG A 157 10.74 2.50 2.78
CA ARG A 157 11.46 2.90 1.56
C ARG A 157 10.55 3.26 0.41
N ASN A 158 9.36 2.69 0.37
CA ASN A 158 8.40 2.95 -0.71
C ASN A 158 7.80 4.34 -0.58
N THR A 159 7.44 4.91 -1.71
CA THR A 159 6.93 6.27 -1.81
C THR A 159 5.42 6.37 -1.56
N ASN A 160 4.69 5.27 -1.77
CA ASN A 160 3.25 5.24 -1.53
C ASN A 160 2.97 5.00 -0.05
N LYS A 161 2.42 6.00 0.58
CA LYS A 161 2.16 6.00 2.02
C LYS A 161 0.78 6.58 2.30
N GLN A 162 0.09 5.98 3.25
CA GLN A 162 -1.22 6.45 3.68
C GLN A 162 -1.43 6.26 5.18
N ILE A 163 -2.28 7.08 5.74
CA ILE A 163 -2.71 7.00 7.13
C ILE A 163 -4.23 6.85 7.13
N PHE A 164 -4.71 5.80 7.75
CA PHE A 164 -6.11 5.66 8.13
C PHE A 164 -6.26 6.06 9.59
N MET A 165 -7.16 6.98 9.87
CA MET A 165 -7.48 7.38 11.23
C MET A 165 -8.91 7.02 11.54
N ILE A 166 -9.11 6.31 12.63
CA ILE A 166 -10.42 5.96 13.14
C ILE A 166 -10.66 6.77 14.42
N THR A 167 -11.53 7.75 14.32
CA THR A 167 -11.98 8.56 15.45
C THR A 167 -13.50 8.68 15.37
N ASP A 168 -14.17 8.73 16.50
CA ASP A 168 -15.63 8.72 16.59
C ASP A 168 -16.30 7.52 15.87
N GLY A 169 -15.56 6.41 15.76
CA GLY A 169 -16.01 5.22 15.05
C GLY A 169 -16.00 5.33 13.53
N LYS A 170 -15.51 6.43 12.96
CA LYS A 170 -15.48 6.69 11.53
C LYS A 170 -14.06 6.70 10.99
N PRO A 171 -13.79 5.98 9.90
CA PRO A 171 -12.48 6.02 9.25
C PRO A 171 -12.35 7.25 8.36
N SER A 172 -11.15 7.83 8.36
CA SER A 172 -10.69 8.79 7.37
C SER A 172 -9.33 8.37 6.82
N CYS A 173 -9.04 8.73 5.58
CA CYS A 173 -7.80 8.34 4.93
C CYS A 173 -7.06 9.57 4.42
N ILE A 174 -5.77 9.63 4.72
CA ILE A 174 -4.86 10.64 4.21
C ILE A 174 -3.78 9.94 3.40
N ARG A 175 -3.68 10.30 2.12
CA ARG A 175 -2.56 9.86 1.27
C ARG A 175 -1.47 10.91 1.33
N LEU A 176 -0.25 10.47 1.53
CA LEU A 176 0.91 11.34 1.58
C LEU A 176 1.52 11.46 0.19
N ALA A 177 1.78 12.69 -0.23
CA ALA A 177 2.46 12.95 -1.48
C ALA A 177 3.96 12.66 -1.33
N ASP A 178 4.61 12.25 -2.43
CA ASP A 178 6.04 12.00 -2.47
C ASP A 178 6.85 13.21 -2.00
N GLY A 179 7.73 12.99 -1.02
CA GLY A 179 8.76 13.93 -0.64
C GLY A 179 8.32 15.14 0.18
N THR A 180 7.07 15.25 0.55
CA THR A 180 6.57 16.33 1.42
C THR A 180 6.32 15.82 2.83
N TYR A 181 7.33 15.93 3.66
CA TYR A 181 7.21 15.76 5.09
C TYR A 181 7.66 17.04 5.80
#